data_52fa06764858f878c8f4ad1874afecd1
#
_entry.id   52fa06764858f878c8f4ad1874afecd1
#
_cell.length_a   1.000
_cell.length_b   1.000
_cell.length_c   1.000
_cell.angle_alpha   90.00
_cell.angle_beta   90.00
_cell.angle_gamma   90.00
#
_symmetry.space_group_name_H-M   'P 1'
#
loop_
_entity.id
_entity.type
_entity.pdbx_description
1 polymer ?
#
loop_
_entity_poly.entity_id
_entity_poly.type
_entity_poly.pdbx_seq_one_letter_code
_entity_poly.pdbx_strand_id
1 'polypeptide(L)'
;MGDTRTGVVFRHLTKEALLALSRELGEPGWLRKLRLEAFDLAQQLPMPGPHLEEWRRTDLSGLALESLTPYGGSAAALGELGRLRTSLEFLAGSPELGREGEWAGLLVQGSSGVLVKEGSDALEEQGVLFTDLRSAIREVPDLLQEHLMARCIRPDEDKFRALHAAFLAGGTLVYVPKGVEVALPLVSSVWIEGGGVA
;
A
#
# COMPACT_ATOMS: atom_id res chain seq x y z
N MET A 1 -15.26 36.71 -7.84
CA MET A 1 -15.39 35.62 -6.87
C MET A 1 -15.72 34.36 -7.65
N GLY A 2 -14.71 33.69 -8.14
CA GLY A 2 -14.85 32.47 -8.94
C GLY A 2 -14.73 31.26 -8.03
N ASP A 3 -15.81 30.52 -7.92
CA ASP A 3 -15.83 29.18 -7.30
C ASP A 3 -15.10 28.21 -8.24
N THR A 4 -13.78 28.08 -8.03
CA THR A 4 -12.96 27.10 -8.73
C THR A 4 -13.05 25.75 -8.00
N ARG A 5 -14.24 25.16 -8.00
CA ARG A 5 -14.40 23.73 -7.79
C ARG A 5 -13.99 23.00 -9.06
N THR A 6 -12.72 23.06 -9.40
CA THR A 6 -12.15 22.14 -10.37
C THR A 6 -12.07 20.77 -9.70
N GLY A 7 -13.17 20.03 -9.74
CA GLY A 7 -13.17 18.65 -9.33
C GLY A 7 -12.21 17.89 -10.24
N VAL A 8 -11.10 17.42 -9.68
CA VAL A 8 -10.22 16.49 -10.39
C VAL A 8 -11.06 15.28 -10.76
N VAL A 9 -11.28 15.07 -12.05
CA VAL A 9 -12.05 13.93 -12.55
C VAL A 9 -11.10 12.73 -12.62
N PHE A 10 -11.23 11.82 -11.70
CA PHE A 10 -10.54 10.53 -11.74
C PHE A 10 -11.20 9.65 -12.81
N ARG A 11 -10.63 9.57 -14.01
CA ARG A 11 -11.25 8.84 -15.13
C ARG A 11 -11.31 7.33 -14.89
N HIS A 12 -10.36 6.79 -14.18
CA HIS A 12 -10.19 5.35 -13.99
C HIS A 12 -10.36 4.90 -12.54
N LEU A 13 -10.26 5.82 -11.57
CA LEU A 13 -10.51 5.53 -10.17
C LEU A 13 -12.04 5.67 -9.90
N THR A 14 -12.80 4.69 -10.37
CA THR A 14 -14.26 4.68 -10.28
C THR A 14 -14.74 3.64 -9.26
N LYS A 15 -16.01 3.76 -8.86
CA LYS A 15 -16.64 2.80 -7.96
C LYS A 15 -16.68 1.38 -8.55
N GLU A 16 -16.88 1.27 -9.85
CA GLU A 16 -16.86 0.01 -10.59
C GLU A 16 -15.47 -0.63 -10.56
N ALA A 17 -14.42 0.17 -10.78
CA ALA A 17 -13.03 -0.27 -10.69
C ALA A 17 -12.65 -0.71 -9.28
N LEU A 18 -13.08 0.02 -8.26
CA LEU A 18 -12.91 -0.35 -6.85
C LEU A 18 -13.59 -1.70 -6.53
N LEU A 19 -14.83 -1.89 -6.97
CA LEU A 19 -15.55 -3.14 -6.76
C LEU A 19 -14.94 -4.32 -7.54
N ALA A 20 -14.35 -4.06 -8.70
CA ALA A 20 -13.60 -5.06 -9.46
C ALA A 20 -12.34 -5.48 -8.70
N LEU A 21 -11.55 -4.51 -8.21
CA LEU A 21 -10.36 -4.75 -7.38
C LEU A 21 -10.71 -5.56 -6.12
N SER A 22 -11.75 -5.17 -5.38
CA SER A 22 -12.18 -5.88 -4.17
C SER A 22 -12.59 -7.33 -4.43
N ARG A 23 -13.21 -7.62 -5.59
CA ARG A 23 -13.55 -8.98 -6.00
C ARG A 23 -12.32 -9.79 -6.40
N GLU A 24 -11.41 -9.19 -7.16
CA GLU A 24 -10.17 -9.82 -7.59
C GLU A 24 -9.30 -10.23 -6.38
N LEU A 25 -9.22 -9.36 -5.38
CA LEU A 25 -8.47 -9.61 -4.16
C LEU A 25 -9.17 -10.57 -3.18
N GLY A 26 -10.43 -10.94 -3.44
CA GLY A 26 -11.20 -11.81 -2.56
C GLY A 26 -11.43 -11.24 -1.15
N GLU A 27 -11.60 -9.94 -1.05
CA GLU A 27 -11.61 -9.22 0.21
C GLU A 27 -12.84 -9.50 1.08
N PRO A 28 -12.69 -9.47 2.42
CA PRO A 28 -13.81 -9.59 3.33
C PRO A 28 -14.74 -8.36 3.24
N GLY A 29 -16.00 -8.56 3.65
CA GLY A 29 -17.04 -7.54 3.54
C GLY A 29 -16.73 -6.24 4.27
N TRP A 30 -16.04 -6.30 5.41
CA TRP A 30 -15.65 -5.11 6.17
C TRP A 30 -14.66 -4.22 5.40
N LEU A 31 -13.68 -4.82 4.68
CA LEU A 31 -12.69 -4.07 3.92
C LEU A 31 -13.34 -3.42 2.68
N ARG A 32 -14.22 -4.16 2.00
CA ARG A 32 -15.00 -3.59 0.90
C ARG A 32 -15.86 -2.41 1.35
N LYS A 33 -16.47 -2.50 2.55
CA LYS A 33 -17.23 -1.40 3.13
C LYS A 33 -16.35 -0.19 3.40
N LEU A 34 -15.20 -0.38 4.03
CA LEU A 34 -14.21 0.67 4.28
C LEU A 34 -13.79 1.38 2.99
N ARG A 35 -13.51 0.62 1.92
CA ARG A 35 -13.16 1.17 0.62
C ARG A 35 -14.27 2.04 0.02
N LEU A 36 -15.51 1.57 0.08
CA LEU A 36 -16.65 2.32 -0.47
C LEU A 36 -16.87 3.63 0.30
N GLU A 37 -16.80 3.59 1.62
CA GLU A 37 -16.91 4.79 2.46
C GLU A 37 -15.76 5.77 2.18
N ALA A 38 -14.54 5.28 2.05
CA ALA A 38 -13.37 6.08 1.68
C ALA A 38 -13.49 6.67 0.26
N PHE A 39 -14.03 5.93 -0.69
CA PHE A 39 -14.30 6.45 -2.03
C PHE A 39 -15.31 7.59 -2.02
N ASP A 40 -16.41 7.43 -1.28
CA ASP A 40 -17.44 8.48 -1.15
C ASP A 40 -16.86 9.74 -0.46
N LEU A 41 -15.99 9.58 0.54
CA LEU A 41 -15.22 10.68 1.14
C LEU A 41 -14.30 11.36 0.13
N ALA A 42 -13.56 10.59 -0.68
CA ALA A 42 -12.68 11.14 -1.71
C ALA A 42 -13.43 11.99 -2.74
N GLN A 43 -14.71 11.70 -3.02
CA GLN A 43 -15.52 12.52 -3.91
C GLN A 43 -15.91 13.86 -3.26
N GLN A 44 -16.08 13.89 -1.94
CA GLN A 44 -16.54 15.05 -1.19
C GLN A 44 -15.40 15.98 -0.76
N LEU A 45 -14.25 15.41 -0.38
CA LEU A 45 -13.11 16.17 0.10
C LEU A 45 -12.46 17.00 -1.01
N PRO A 46 -12.11 18.28 -0.71
CA PRO A 46 -11.41 19.12 -1.68
C PRO A 46 -9.98 18.60 -1.91
N MET A 47 -9.40 18.96 -3.05
CA MET A 47 -7.96 18.78 -3.24
C MET A 47 -7.20 19.63 -2.24
N PRO A 48 -6.19 19.11 -1.55
CA PRO A 48 -5.32 19.91 -0.73
C PRO A 48 -4.54 20.90 -1.59
N GLY A 49 -4.15 22.02 -0.99
CA GLY A 49 -3.47 23.08 -1.72
C GLY A 49 -2.70 24.03 -0.82
N PRO A 50 -2.07 25.08 -1.38
CA PRO A 50 -1.22 26.00 -0.65
C PRO A 50 -1.91 26.78 0.47
N HIS A 51 -3.23 26.75 0.53
CA HIS A 51 -4.03 27.36 1.60
C HIS A 51 -3.99 26.56 2.91
N LEU A 52 -3.57 25.30 2.85
CA LEU A 52 -3.33 24.43 4.00
C LEU A 52 -1.84 24.48 4.36
N GLU A 53 -1.51 24.73 5.63
CA GLU A 53 -0.12 24.88 6.07
C GLU A 53 0.74 23.63 5.74
N GLU A 54 0.16 22.44 5.87
CA GLU A 54 0.81 21.15 5.59
C GLU A 54 1.18 21.02 4.11
N TRP A 55 0.41 21.64 3.20
CA TRP A 55 0.56 21.55 1.74
C TRP A 55 1.15 22.81 1.11
N ARG A 56 1.44 23.84 1.89
CA ARG A 56 1.89 25.15 1.40
C ARG A 56 3.13 25.09 0.52
N ARG A 57 4.01 24.13 0.78
CA ARG A 57 5.27 23.94 0.06
C ARG A 57 5.26 22.75 -0.91
N THR A 58 4.11 22.16 -1.16
CA THR A 58 3.96 21.01 -2.04
C THR A 58 3.25 21.43 -3.33
N ASP A 59 3.97 21.39 -4.44
CA ASP A 59 3.39 21.64 -5.74
C ASP A 59 2.74 20.37 -6.29
N LEU A 60 1.42 20.41 -6.45
CA LEU A 60 0.61 19.31 -6.99
C LEU A 60 0.28 19.47 -8.48
N SER A 61 0.74 20.56 -9.13
CA SER A 61 0.38 20.88 -10.53
C SER A 61 0.88 19.84 -11.52
N GLY A 62 1.98 19.15 -11.20
CA GLY A 62 2.53 18.07 -12.04
C GLY A 62 1.89 16.69 -11.81
N LEU A 63 0.91 16.56 -10.91
CA LEU A 63 0.31 15.29 -10.56
C LEU A 63 -0.86 14.97 -11.49
N ALA A 64 -0.65 14.06 -12.45
CA ALA A 64 -1.64 13.65 -13.44
C ALA A 64 -2.64 12.62 -12.87
N LEU A 65 -3.42 13.01 -11.86
CA LEU A 65 -4.35 12.13 -11.16
C LEU A 65 -5.43 11.51 -12.07
N GLU A 66 -5.78 12.20 -13.15
CA GLU A 66 -6.74 11.70 -14.15
C GLU A 66 -6.23 10.50 -14.95
N SER A 67 -4.93 10.28 -15.00
CA SER A 67 -4.29 9.15 -15.70
C SER A 67 -4.06 7.94 -14.79
N LEU A 68 -4.25 8.07 -13.48
CA LEU A 68 -4.08 6.98 -12.54
C LEU A 68 -5.12 5.90 -12.77
N THR A 69 -4.67 4.65 -12.84
CA THR A 69 -5.53 3.46 -12.90
C THR A 69 -5.39 2.67 -11.61
N PRO A 70 -6.47 2.02 -11.14
CA PRO A 70 -6.35 1.09 -10.03
C PRO A 70 -5.34 0.01 -10.37
N TYR A 71 -4.56 -0.37 -9.39
CA TYR A 71 -3.62 -1.45 -9.55
C TYR A 71 -4.35 -2.76 -9.85
N GLY A 72 -4.15 -3.29 -11.03
CA GLY A 72 -4.64 -4.60 -11.47
C GLY A 72 -3.46 -5.55 -11.69
N GLY A 73 -3.12 -6.31 -10.67
CA GLY A 73 -1.93 -7.15 -10.69
C GLY A 73 -2.13 -8.45 -11.42
N SER A 74 -1.96 -8.57 -12.73
CA SER A 74 -1.93 -9.93 -13.24
C SER A 74 -1.02 -10.23 -14.42
N ALA A 75 -0.72 -9.32 -15.32
CA ALA A 75 -0.06 -9.72 -16.57
C ALA A 75 1.46 -9.44 -16.63
N ALA A 76 1.98 -8.58 -15.80
CA ALA A 76 3.40 -8.17 -15.82
C ALA A 76 4.34 -9.14 -15.07
N ALA A 77 3.79 -10.01 -14.22
CA ALA A 77 4.55 -10.82 -13.26
C ALA A 77 5.68 -11.68 -13.87
N LEU A 78 5.49 -12.23 -15.04
CA LEU A 78 6.51 -13.08 -15.68
C LEU A 78 7.68 -12.29 -16.27
N GLY A 79 7.43 -11.07 -16.74
CA GLY A 79 8.48 -10.14 -17.19
C GLY A 79 9.24 -9.51 -16.02
N GLU A 80 8.57 -9.27 -14.91
CA GLU A 80 9.14 -8.77 -13.66
C GLU A 80 10.13 -9.75 -13.04
N LEU A 81 9.83 -11.05 -12.98
CA LEU A 81 10.70 -12.06 -12.40
C LEU A 81 12.09 -12.12 -13.05
N GLY A 82 12.16 -11.93 -14.37
CA GLY A 82 13.45 -11.91 -15.09
C GLY A 82 14.29 -10.67 -14.77
N ARG A 83 13.65 -9.51 -14.62
CA ARG A 83 14.30 -8.24 -14.24
C ARG A 83 14.60 -8.19 -12.75
N LEU A 84 13.72 -8.77 -11.94
CA LEU A 84 13.89 -8.89 -10.50
C LEU A 84 15.06 -9.75 -10.10
N ARG A 85 15.36 -10.81 -10.84
CA ARG A 85 16.55 -11.62 -10.57
C ARG A 85 17.81 -10.76 -10.64
N THR A 86 17.91 -9.87 -11.63
CA THR A 86 19.01 -8.90 -11.72
C THR A 86 18.92 -7.83 -10.62
N SER A 87 17.71 -7.43 -10.23
CA SER A 87 17.49 -6.45 -9.15
C SER A 87 17.70 -7.08 -7.78
N LEU A 88 17.34 -8.33 -7.56
CA LEU A 88 17.65 -9.06 -6.33
C LEU A 88 19.15 -9.33 -6.18
N GLU A 89 19.86 -9.61 -7.28
CA GLU A 89 21.32 -9.68 -7.28
C GLU A 89 21.93 -8.31 -6.97
N PHE A 90 21.32 -7.23 -7.46
CA PHE A 90 21.69 -5.85 -7.12
C PHE A 90 21.35 -5.53 -5.64
N LEU A 91 20.16 -5.91 -5.19
CA LEU A 91 19.69 -5.70 -3.81
C LEU A 91 20.50 -6.55 -2.82
N ALA A 92 20.81 -7.80 -3.15
CA ALA A 92 21.68 -8.65 -2.35
C ALA A 92 23.14 -8.12 -2.22
N GLY A 93 23.54 -7.24 -3.15
CA GLY A 93 24.78 -6.47 -3.08
C GLY A 93 24.63 -5.07 -2.50
N SER A 94 23.40 -4.63 -2.18
CA SER A 94 23.15 -3.29 -1.64
C SER A 94 23.48 -3.24 -0.15
N PRO A 95 24.33 -2.29 0.29
CA PRO A 95 24.62 -2.11 1.71
C PRO A 95 23.39 -1.83 2.56
N GLU A 96 22.34 -1.26 1.94
CA GLU A 96 21.11 -0.85 2.61
C GLU A 96 20.20 -2.03 3.00
N LEU A 97 20.30 -3.16 2.30
CA LEU A 97 19.47 -4.35 2.62
C LEU A 97 20.19 -5.33 3.56
N GLY A 98 21.49 -5.15 3.76
CA GLY A 98 22.29 -6.07 4.55
C GLY A 98 22.51 -7.43 3.85
N ARG A 99 23.23 -8.31 4.52
CA ARG A 99 23.46 -9.68 4.08
C ARG A 99 22.51 -10.63 4.79
N GLU A 100 22.33 -11.81 4.24
CA GLU A 100 21.64 -12.90 4.93
C GLU A 100 22.23 -13.08 6.34
N GLY A 101 21.35 -13.07 7.36
CA GLY A 101 21.75 -13.09 8.77
C GLY A 101 21.93 -11.72 9.43
N GLU A 102 21.87 -10.61 8.68
CA GLU A 102 21.87 -9.24 9.22
C GLU A 102 20.44 -8.69 9.44
N TRP A 103 19.41 -9.44 9.06
CA TRP A 103 17.99 -9.11 9.24
C TRP A 103 17.20 -10.31 9.80
N ALA A 104 16.14 -10.03 10.53
CA ALA A 104 15.20 -11.04 11.04
C ALA A 104 14.17 -11.44 10.01
N GLY A 105 13.83 -10.56 9.07
CA GLY A 105 12.89 -10.83 7.98
C GLY A 105 13.09 -9.89 6.80
N LEU A 106 12.87 -10.42 5.60
CA LEU A 106 12.91 -9.70 4.33
C LEU A 106 11.60 -9.90 3.57
N LEU A 107 10.97 -8.80 3.18
CA LEU A 107 9.79 -8.79 2.33
C LEU A 107 10.03 -7.88 1.12
N VAL A 108 10.07 -8.44 -0.08
CA VAL A 108 10.15 -7.68 -1.32
C VAL A 108 8.84 -7.80 -2.07
N GLN A 109 8.25 -6.68 -2.40
CA GLN A 109 6.99 -6.59 -3.10
C GLN A 109 7.18 -5.84 -4.43
N GLY A 110 6.54 -6.31 -5.47
CA GLY A 110 6.45 -5.63 -6.76
C GLY A 110 5.01 -5.30 -7.10
N SER A 111 4.85 -4.77 -8.31
CA SER A 111 3.52 -4.47 -8.82
C SER A 111 2.61 -5.70 -8.92
N SER A 112 3.16 -6.90 -9.06
CA SER A 112 2.40 -8.17 -9.11
C SER A 112 2.10 -8.80 -7.73
N GLY A 113 2.67 -8.32 -6.66
CA GLY A 113 2.54 -8.83 -5.31
C GLY A 113 3.88 -9.16 -4.65
N VAL A 114 3.89 -10.17 -3.79
CA VAL A 114 5.12 -10.60 -3.09
C VAL A 114 6.05 -11.34 -4.03
N LEU A 115 7.29 -10.93 -4.03
CA LEU A 115 8.37 -11.45 -4.85
C LEU A 115 9.36 -12.28 -4.03
N VAL A 116 9.66 -11.80 -2.83
CA VAL A 116 10.49 -12.49 -1.85
C VAL A 116 9.85 -12.31 -0.48
N LYS A 117 9.74 -13.39 0.27
CA LYS A 117 9.38 -13.38 1.67
C LYS A 117 10.29 -14.38 2.39
N GLU A 118 11.16 -13.85 3.22
CA GLU A 118 12.06 -14.62 4.06
C GLU A 118 11.94 -14.13 5.49
N GLY A 119 11.95 -15.03 6.44
CA GLY A 119 11.84 -14.73 7.86
C GLY A 119 12.46 -15.86 8.67
N SER A 120 12.94 -15.55 9.86
CA SER A 120 13.40 -16.56 10.79
C SER A 120 12.22 -17.22 11.50
N ASP A 121 12.33 -18.53 11.76
CA ASP A 121 11.35 -19.27 12.57
C ASP A 121 11.15 -18.61 13.96
N ALA A 122 12.20 -17.97 14.47
CA ALA A 122 12.18 -17.23 15.73
C ALA A 122 11.17 -16.06 15.75
N LEU A 123 10.84 -15.45 14.62
CA LEU A 123 9.78 -14.44 14.55
C LEU A 123 8.41 -15.06 14.80
N GLU A 124 8.15 -16.19 14.14
CA GLU A 124 6.86 -16.90 14.28
C GLU A 124 6.68 -17.47 15.69
N GLU A 125 7.74 -18.05 16.28
CA GLU A 125 7.73 -18.56 17.65
C GLU A 125 7.47 -17.46 18.69
N GLN A 126 7.89 -16.22 18.42
CA GLN A 126 7.62 -15.05 19.25
C GLN A 126 6.24 -14.43 18.98
N GLY A 127 5.49 -14.93 18.02
CA GLY A 127 4.21 -14.38 17.59
C GLY A 127 4.32 -13.06 16.81
N VAL A 128 5.48 -12.75 16.26
CA VAL A 128 5.69 -11.59 15.39
C VAL A 128 5.12 -11.88 14.01
N LEU A 129 4.28 -10.98 13.52
CA LEU A 129 3.78 -11.06 12.14
C LEU A 129 4.56 -10.09 11.27
N PHE A 130 5.23 -10.61 10.25
CA PHE A 130 5.86 -9.84 9.20
C PHE A 130 5.45 -10.41 7.85
N THR A 131 4.51 -9.74 7.20
CA THR A 131 3.88 -10.28 5.99
C THR A 131 3.32 -9.16 5.11
N ASP A 132 2.96 -9.50 3.89
CA ASP A 132 2.24 -8.58 3.02
C ASP A 132 0.77 -8.41 3.46
N LEU A 133 0.20 -7.26 3.10
CA LEU A 133 -1.15 -6.91 3.52
C LEU A 133 -2.22 -7.86 2.95
N ARG A 134 -2.03 -8.41 1.73
CA ARG A 134 -2.99 -9.33 1.13
C ARG A 134 -3.06 -10.67 1.87
N SER A 135 -1.91 -11.17 2.30
CA SER A 135 -1.83 -12.35 3.17
C SER A 135 -2.43 -12.06 4.54
N ALA A 136 -2.10 -10.91 5.13
CA ALA A 136 -2.63 -10.49 6.43
C ALA A 136 -4.16 -10.36 6.45
N ILE A 137 -4.78 -9.87 5.37
CA ILE A 137 -6.25 -9.78 5.23
C ILE A 137 -6.91 -11.15 5.35
N ARG A 138 -6.24 -12.22 4.91
CA ARG A 138 -6.76 -13.60 4.97
C ARG A 138 -6.44 -14.29 6.30
N GLU A 139 -5.25 -14.05 6.82
CA GLU A 139 -4.70 -14.78 7.95
C GLU A 139 -5.09 -14.16 9.29
N VAL A 140 -5.15 -12.82 9.36
CA VAL A 140 -5.43 -12.07 10.60
C VAL A 140 -6.44 -10.93 10.38
N PRO A 141 -7.62 -11.21 9.81
CA PRO A 141 -8.60 -10.19 9.43
C PRO A 141 -9.06 -9.33 10.61
N ASP A 142 -9.22 -9.90 11.80
CA ASP A 142 -9.70 -9.19 12.98
C ASP A 142 -8.69 -8.13 13.44
N LEU A 143 -7.41 -8.47 13.44
CA LEU A 143 -6.33 -7.53 13.75
C LEU A 143 -6.33 -6.34 12.78
N LEU A 144 -6.49 -6.63 11.49
CA LEU A 144 -6.54 -5.57 10.48
C LEU A 144 -7.80 -4.71 10.59
N GLN A 145 -8.95 -5.32 10.86
CA GLN A 145 -10.21 -4.58 11.01
C GLN A 145 -10.15 -3.59 12.17
N GLU A 146 -9.42 -3.92 13.25
CA GLU A 146 -9.24 -3.03 14.39
C GLU A 146 -8.31 -1.85 14.09
N HIS A 147 -7.27 -2.06 13.28
CA HIS A 147 -6.15 -1.13 13.18
C HIS A 147 -6.01 -0.43 11.82
N LEU A 148 -6.44 -1.08 10.73
CA LEU A 148 -6.27 -0.54 9.37
C LEU A 148 -7.09 0.72 9.17
N MET A 149 -6.43 1.83 8.85
CA MET A 149 -7.05 3.15 8.60
C MET A 149 -7.93 3.66 9.75
N ALA A 150 -7.67 3.20 11.00
CA ALA A 150 -8.54 3.50 12.13
C ALA A 150 -8.08 4.71 12.96
N ARG A 151 -6.77 4.85 13.22
CA ARG A 151 -6.26 5.86 14.16
C ARG A 151 -5.16 6.75 13.59
N CYS A 152 -4.08 6.16 13.07
CA CYS A 152 -2.89 6.91 12.64
C CYS A 152 -3.09 7.62 11.30
N ILE A 153 -3.78 6.95 10.37
CA ILE A 153 -4.13 7.51 9.06
C ILE A 153 -5.62 7.27 8.86
N ARG A 154 -6.40 8.33 8.89
CA ARG A 154 -7.85 8.26 8.73
C ARG A 154 -8.27 8.74 7.34
N PRO A 155 -9.19 8.04 6.67
CA PRO A 155 -9.63 8.43 5.34
C PRO A 155 -10.33 9.79 5.25
N ASP A 156 -10.88 10.28 6.38
CA ASP A 156 -11.63 11.54 6.46
C ASP A 156 -10.75 12.79 6.61
N GLU A 157 -9.44 12.65 6.74
CA GLU A 157 -8.54 13.78 6.99
C GLU A 157 -8.21 14.57 5.71
N ASP A 158 -8.00 13.90 4.57
CA ASP A 158 -7.80 14.54 3.28
C ASP A 158 -8.14 13.61 2.10
N LYS A 159 -8.22 14.20 0.91
CA LYS A 159 -8.56 13.48 -0.34
C LYS A 159 -7.57 12.36 -0.69
N PHE A 160 -6.27 12.55 -0.44
CA PHE A 160 -5.27 11.52 -0.78
C PHE A 160 -5.36 10.32 0.16
N ARG A 161 -5.60 10.56 1.46
CA ARG A 161 -5.83 9.48 2.42
C ARG A 161 -7.12 8.71 2.11
N ALA A 162 -8.15 9.41 1.69
CA ALA A 162 -9.39 8.79 1.24
C ALA A 162 -9.17 7.94 -0.02
N LEU A 163 -8.46 8.45 -1.03
CA LEU A 163 -8.10 7.69 -2.23
C LEU A 163 -7.23 6.48 -1.91
N HIS A 164 -6.23 6.67 -1.04
CA HIS A 164 -5.38 5.57 -0.59
C HIS A 164 -6.21 4.46 0.06
N ALA A 165 -7.10 4.78 1.00
CA ALA A 165 -7.97 3.79 1.63
C ALA A 165 -8.91 3.11 0.64
N ALA A 166 -9.43 3.85 -0.36
CA ALA A 166 -10.30 3.31 -1.39
C ALA A 166 -9.60 2.32 -2.31
N PHE A 167 -8.34 2.62 -2.74
CA PHE A 167 -7.60 1.86 -3.75
C PHE A 167 -6.36 1.15 -3.21
N LEU A 168 -6.23 0.98 -1.91
CA LEU A 168 -5.15 0.25 -1.27
C LEU A 168 -5.01 -1.15 -1.87
N ALA A 169 -3.91 -1.42 -2.58
CA ALA A 169 -3.72 -2.68 -3.29
C ALA A 169 -2.69 -3.60 -2.62
N GLY A 170 -1.87 -3.08 -1.73
CA GLY A 170 -0.82 -3.82 -1.04
C GLY A 170 -0.23 -3.03 0.11
N GLY A 171 0.79 -3.59 0.72
CA GLY A 171 1.51 -2.99 1.85
C GLY A 171 2.18 -4.06 2.69
N THR A 172 2.78 -3.64 3.79
CA THR A 172 3.45 -4.51 4.74
C THR A 172 2.75 -4.44 6.09
N LEU A 173 2.42 -5.59 6.66
CA LEU A 173 2.01 -5.71 8.05
C LEU A 173 3.22 -6.10 8.90
N VAL A 174 3.47 -5.30 9.93
CA VAL A 174 4.37 -5.62 11.03
C VAL A 174 3.56 -5.58 12.33
N TYR A 175 3.49 -6.70 13.01
CA TYR A 175 2.89 -6.78 14.33
C TYR A 175 3.89 -7.43 15.29
N VAL A 176 4.21 -6.74 16.37
CA VAL A 176 5.09 -7.23 17.43
C VAL A 176 4.27 -7.30 18.72
N PRO A 177 4.11 -8.48 19.31
CA PRO A 177 3.37 -8.63 20.55
C PRO A 177 3.99 -7.82 21.69
N LYS A 178 3.17 -7.44 22.68
CA LYS A 178 3.63 -6.69 23.84
C LYS A 178 4.73 -7.47 24.60
N GLY A 179 5.85 -6.80 24.82
CA GLY A 179 6.99 -7.36 25.57
C GLY A 179 7.94 -8.20 24.72
N VAL A 180 7.70 -8.32 23.42
CA VAL A 180 8.61 -8.96 22.46
C VAL A 180 9.57 -7.92 21.89
N GLU A 181 10.85 -8.29 21.78
CA GLU A 181 11.91 -7.50 21.16
C GLU A 181 12.46 -8.25 19.94
N VAL A 182 12.47 -7.60 18.79
CA VAL A 182 13.07 -8.13 17.57
C VAL A 182 14.47 -7.52 17.45
N ALA A 183 15.50 -8.34 17.67
CA ALA A 183 16.89 -7.86 17.76
C ALA A 183 17.48 -7.43 16.42
N LEU A 184 17.09 -8.09 15.32
CA LEU A 184 17.56 -7.78 13.98
C LEU A 184 16.50 -7.00 13.20
N PRO A 185 16.88 -6.19 12.21
CA PRO A 185 15.96 -5.42 11.40
C PRO A 185 14.93 -6.29 10.65
N LEU A 186 13.73 -5.76 10.45
CA LEU A 186 12.77 -6.24 9.47
C LEU A 186 12.87 -5.33 8.23
N VAL A 187 13.19 -5.91 7.09
CA VAL A 187 13.42 -5.17 5.85
C VAL A 187 12.24 -5.35 4.91
N SER A 188 11.57 -4.25 4.56
CA SER A 188 10.52 -4.24 3.54
C SER A 188 10.91 -3.34 2.38
N SER A 189 10.91 -3.90 1.18
CA SER A 189 11.20 -3.18 -0.06
C SER A 189 10.03 -3.28 -1.01
N VAL A 190 9.67 -2.14 -1.62
CA VAL A 190 8.62 -2.08 -2.64
C VAL A 190 9.23 -1.60 -3.94
N TRP A 191 9.09 -2.44 -4.97
CA TRP A 191 9.54 -2.13 -6.32
C TRP A 191 8.37 -1.68 -7.18
N ILE A 192 8.45 -0.48 -7.72
CA ILE A 192 7.41 0.09 -8.58
C ILE A 192 8.00 0.28 -9.98
N GLU A 193 7.45 -0.44 -10.98
CA GLU A 193 7.78 -0.25 -12.38
C GLU A 193 6.66 0.53 -13.10
N GLY A 194 7.06 1.51 -13.91
CA GLY A 194 6.16 2.26 -14.77
C GLY A 194 5.45 3.43 -14.11
N GLY A 195 5.16 4.44 -14.91
CA GLY A 195 4.39 5.62 -14.49
C GLY A 195 2.89 5.39 -14.63
N GLY A 196 2.10 5.97 -13.72
CA GLY A 196 0.64 6.06 -13.85
C GLY A 196 -0.17 4.96 -13.18
N VAL A 197 0.44 4.15 -12.30
CA VAL A 197 -0.27 3.21 -11.42
C VAL A 197 -0.38 3.80 -10.02
N ALA A 198 -1.58 3.80 -9.47
CA ALA A 198 -1.88 4.27 -8.12
C ALA A 198 -2.03 3.08 -7.16
#